data_b18d6ae75a33b416f4e8ee39414b27ad
#
_entry.id   b18d6ae75a33b416f4e8ee39414b27ad
#
_cell.length_a   1.000
_cell.length_b   1.000
_cell.length_c   1.000
_cell.angle_alpha   90.00
_cell.angle_beta   90.00
_cell.angle_gamma   90.00
#
_symmetry.space_group_name_H-M   'P 1'
#
loop_
_entity.id
_entity.type
_entity.pdbx_description
1 polymer ?
#
loop_
_entity_poly.entity_id
_entity_poly.type
_entity_poly.pdbx_seq_one_letter_code
_entity_poly.pdbx_strand_id
1 'polypeptide(L)'
;MAITRFAPSPTGYLHIGGLRTALYSYLWAKKTNGEFKLRIEDTDQARNSEDAVKAIIEAFDWVGMDSDCEVEYQSKRGDIYTKYINQLLDEGKAYKCYMSRDELDQLRATQEANKETPRYDGRYRDFDGTPPEGIEPVIRIKAPLDGRLEFEDGVKGSMSFNHDQVDDFVIARSNGNPTYNFVVAIDDSLMNMTDVLRGDDHLTNTPKQIVIYNALGFDIPKFYHIPMINNPSGKKLSKRDGAMNVMDYKSQGYLAEALLNFLVRLGWSNGDQEIFSMEEMLSLFDPSNINKSSSAYNEEKLLWLNAHYIKNVSNDRLANELKYFNCEIHGHDKKEMILDLCKERANTLVELKSAIENIMKVPTIYDKKGSKKFIKENTISMLEKYINILELNQDTLHLPVDIELVTKPFIVENELKFPQLFQPIRISLTGGTQAPSVYDVIAVLGVQESIKRIKTAISKNFDKEEI
;
A
#
# COMPACT_ATOMS: atom_id res chain seq x y z
N MET A 1 23.83 -10.61 8.36
CA MET A 1 22.56 -11.34 8.18
C MET A 1 21.56 -10.75 9.14
N ALA A 2 20.56 -10.03 8.66
CA ALA A 2 19.55 -9.41 9.51
C ALA A 2 18.29 -10.27 9.56
N ILE A 3 17.77 -10.54 10.75
CA ILE A 3 16.48 -11.19 10.97
C ILE A 3 15.52 -10.08 11.39
N THR A 4 14.54 -9.82 10.54
CA THR A 4 13.56 -8.74 10.73
C THR A 4 12.14 -9.29 10.77
N ARG A 5 11.20 -8.46 11.21
CA ARG A 5 9.78 -8.82 11.20
C ARG A 5 8.90 -7.64 10.85
N PHE A 6 7.72 -7.96 10.33
CA PHE A 6 6.55 -7.10 10.42
C PHE A 6 5.55 -7.70 11.41
N ALA A 7 5.06 -6.90 12.35
CA ALA A 7 4.24 -7.37 13.46
C ALA A 7 2.96 -6.54 13.60
N PRO A 8 1.98 -6.72 12.69
CA PRO A 8 0.73 -5.97 12.73
C PRO A 8 -0.25 -6.50 13.76
N SER A 9 -0.96 -5.58 14.43
CA SER A 9 -2.15 -5.92 15.21
C SER A 9 -3.37 -5.94 14.28
N PRO A 10 -4.17 -7.03 14.24
CA PRO A 10 -5.31 -7.17 13.32
C PRO A 10 -6.56 -6.44 13.85
N THR A 11 -6.39 -5.21 14.30
CA THR A 11 -7.46 -4.32 14.79
C THR A 11 -8.06 -3.44 13.67
N GLY A 12 -7.62 -3.66 12.43
CA GLY A 12 -8.06 -2.98 11.22
C GLY A 12 -7.25 -3.42 10.02
N TYR A 13 -7.63 -2.92 8.84
CA TYR A 13 -6.94 -3.25 7.59
C TYR A 13 -5.54 -2.63 7.54
N LEU A 14 -4.64 -3.29 6.81
CA LEU A 14 -3.28 -2.82 6.58
C LEU A 14 -3.29 -1.51 5.78
N HIS A 15 -2.76 -0.45 6.35
CA HIS A 15 -2.60 0.84 5.68
C HIS A 15 -1.17 1.00 5.13
N ILE A 16 -0.98 1.96 4.21
CA ILE A 16 0.31 2.16 3.52
C ILE A 16 1.48 2.45 4.45
N GLY A 17 1.25 3.04 5.62
CA GLY A 17 2.32 3.24 6.63
C GLY A 17 2.83 1.92 7.19
N GLY A 18 1.91 0.96 7.45
CA GLY A 18 2.27 -0.41 7.84
C GLY A 18 3.00 -1.13 6.71
N LEU A 19 2.46 -1.06 5.49
CA LEU A 19 3.10 -1.69 4.32
C LEU A 19 4.51 -1.12 4.06
N ARG A 20 4.73 0.19 4.21
CA ARG A 20 6.07 0.79 4.11
C ARG A 20 7.03 0.22 5.14
N THR A 21 6.58 0.07 6.38
CA THR A 21 7.39 -0.51 7.46
C THR A 21 7.75 -1.98 7.16
N ALA A 22 6.78 -2.73 6.65
CA ALA A 22 6.99 -4.10 6.19
C ALA A 22 8.00 -4.16 5.03
N LEU A 23 7.85 -3.29 4.04
CA LEU A 23 8.77 -3.19 2.90
C LEU A 23 10.21 -2.93 3.36
N TYR A 24 10.43 -1.98 4.25
CA TYR A 24 11.77 -1.67 4.76
C TYR A 24 12.38 -2.86 5.52
N SER A 25 11.57 -3.54 6.34
CA SER A 25 11.99 -4.76 7.04
C SER A 25 12.36 -5.88 6.06
N TYR A 26 11.51 -6.08 5.04
CA TYR A 26 11.73 -7.07 3.98
C TYR A 26 13.01 -6.79 3.19
N LEU A 27 13.17 -5.57 2.70
CA LEU A 27 14.34 -5.17 1.91
C LEU A 27 15.64 -5.35 2.70
N TRP A 28 15.66 -4.98 3.98
CA TRP A 28 16.84 -5.13 4.83
C TRP A 28 17.21 -6.59 5.10
N ALA A 29 16.23 -7.42 5.42
CA ALA A 29 16.44 -8.85 5.59
C ALA A 29 17.02 -9.48 4.33
N LYS A 30 16.37 -9.27 3.17
CA LYS A 30 16.77 -9.88 1.91
C LYS A 30 18.14 -9.39 1.42
N LYS A 31 18.41 -8.08 1.51
CA LYS A 31 19.74 -7.50 1.17
C LYS A 31 20.88 -8.14 1.95
N THR A 32 20.64 -8.46 3.21
CA THR A 32 21.67 -9.03 4.09
C THR A 32 21.71 -10.56 4.07
N ASN A 33 20.98 -11.20 3.16
CA ASN A 33 20.78 -12.65 3.09
C ASN A 33 20.26 -13.23 4.43
N GLY A 34 19.36 -12.48 5.08
CA GLY A 34 18.70 -12.84 6.32
C GLY A 34 17.26 -13.28 6.11
N GLU A 35 16.46 -13.22 7.16
CA GLU A 35 15.08 -13.69 7.19
C GLU A 35 14.09 -12.55 7.47
N PHE A 36 13.00 -12.48 6.73
CA PHE A 36 11.84 -11.65 7.01
C PHE A 36 10.72 -12.50 7.56
N LYS A 37 10.16 -12.12 8.72
CA LYS A 37 9.12 -12.88 9.42
C LYS A 37 7.85 -12.05 9.59
N LEU A 38 6.70 -12.73 9.56
CA LEU A 38 5.40 -12.12 9.83
C LEU A 38 4.87 -12.65 11.16
N ARG A 39 4.50 -11.74 12.08
CA ARG A 39 3.87 -12.05 13.37
C ARG A 39 2.58 -11.27 13.52
N ILE A 40 1.48 -11.95 13.75
CA ILE A 40 0.18 -11.33 14.03
C ILE A 40 0.06 -11.07 15.53
N GLU A 41 -0.09 -9.81 15.91
CA GLU A 41 -0.22 -9.38 17.31
C GLU A 41 -1.70 -9.35 17.73
N ASP A 42 -2.28 -10.53 17.93
CA ASP A 42 -3.70 -10.80 18.15
C ASP A 42 -4.06 -11.08 19.62
N THR A 43 -3.29 -10.53 20.57
CA THR A 43 -3.55 -10.71 22.00
C THR A 43 -4.79 -9.98 22.51
N ASP A 44 -5.25 -8.94 21.82
CA ASP A 44 -6.48 -8.20 22.16
C ASP A 44 -7.70 -8.79 21.42
N GLN A 45 -8.22 -9.89 21.96
CA GLN A 45 -9.34 -10.63 21.36
C GLN A 45 -10.62 -9.78 21.14
N ALA A 46 -10.81 -8.72 21.92
CA ALA A 46 -12.00 -7.86 21.79
C ALA A 46 -11.97 -6.98 20.53
N ARG A 47 -10.78 -6.68 19.98
CA ARG A 47 -10.60 -5.81 18.82
C ARG A 47 -10.09 -6.52 17.58
N ASN A 48 -9.77 -7.79 17.67
CA ASN A 48 -9.24 -8.58 16.56
C ASN A 48 -10.37 -9.00 15.61
N SER A 49 -10.03 -9.05 14.33
CA SER A 49 -10.91 -9.51 13.27
C SER A 49 -10.17 -10.51 12.38
N GLU A 50 -10.77 -11.69 12.15
CA GLU A 50 -10.25 -12.66 11.19
C GLU A 50 -10.16 -12.07 9.77
N ASP A 51 -11.09 -11.19 9.41
CA ASP A 51 -11.09 -10.52 8.11
C ASP A 51 -9.88 -9.57 7.99
N ALA A 52 -9.47 -8.92 9.09
CA ALA A 52 -8.28 -8.10 9.08
C ALA A 52 -7.00 -8.94 8.92
N VAL A 53 -6.93 -10.12 9.54
CA VAL A 53 -5.81 -11.07 9.33
C VAL A 53 -5.76 -11.52 7.87
N LYS A 54 -6.88 -11.95 7.29
CA LYS A 54 -6.96 -12.35 5.88
C LYS A 54 -6.51 -11.21 4.96
N ALA A 55 -6.99 -9.99 5.18
CA ALA A 55 -6.62 -8.83 4.38
C ALA A 55 -5.12 -8.48 4.48
N ILE A 56 -4.49 -8.73 5.64
CA ILE A 56 -3.03 -8.59 5.78
C ILE A 56 -2.32 -9.62 4.90
N ILE A 57 -2.70 -10.89 4.96
CA ILE A 57 -2.09 -11.95 4.15
C ILE A 57 -2.29 -11.67 2.66
N GLU A 58 -3.53 -11.37 2.23
CA GLU A 58 -3.83 -11.02 0.84
C GLU A 58 -3.02 -9.83 0.32
N ALA A 59 -2.77 -8.83 1.19
CA ALA A 59 -1.94 -7.69 0.83
C ALA A 59 -0.48 -8.10 0.60
N PHE A 60 0.06 -8.99 1.45
CA PHE A 60 1.42 -9.50 1.29
C PHE A 60 1.56 -10.38 0.04
N ASP A 61 0.61 -11.26 -0.22
CA ASP A 61 0.54 -12.07 -1.45
C ASP A 61 0.51 -11.16 -2.69
N TRP A 62 -0.31 -10.11 -2.67
CA TRP A 62 -0.42 -9.18 -3.79
C TRP A 62 0.89 -8.43 -4.08
N VAL A 63 1.61 -8.00 -3.04
CA VAL A 63 2.87 -7.25 -3.23
C VAL A 63 4.09 -8.14 -3.35
N GLY A 64 3.93 -9.47 -3.21
CA GLY A 64 5.02 -10.45 -3.34
C GLY A 64 6.08 -10.36 -2.23
N MET A 65 5.66 -10.06 -1.00
CA MET A 65 6.55 -10.00 0.17
C MET A 65 6.26 -11.16 1.14
N ASP A 66 6.64 -12.37 0.75
CA ASP A 66 6.41 -13.56 1.55
C ASP A 66 7.27 -13.60 2.82
N SER A 67 6.70 -14.14 3.90
CA SER A 67 7.45 -14.50 5.10
C SER A 67 8.33 -15.72 4.83
N ASP A 68 9.57 -15.71 5.36
CA ASP A 68 10.50 -16.85 5.21
C ASP A 68 10.17 -18.03 6.13
N CYS A 69 9.19 -17.88 7.00
CA CYS A 69 8.70 -18.93 7.89
C CYS A 69 7.18 -18.84 8.07
N GLU A 70 6.62 -19.82 8.77
CA GLU A 70 5.19 -19.79 9.14
C GLU A 70 4.86 -18.51 9.92
N VAL A 71 3.64 -18.01 9.70
CA VAL A 71 3.13 -16.82 10.39
C VAL A 71 2.90 -17.14 11.86
N GLU A 72 3.56 -16.39 12.73
CA GLU A 72 3.39 -16.52 14.18
C GLU A 72 2.17 -15.74 14.68
N TYR A 73 1.42 -16.33 15.60
CA TYR A 73 0.26 -15.72 16.25
C TYR A 73 0.49 -15.59 17.74
N GLN A 74 0.45 -14.38 18.27
CA GLN A 74 0.70 -14.14 19.72
C GLN A 74 -0.35 -14.82 20.61
N SER A 75 -1.60 -14.90 20.18
CA SER A 75 -2.68 -15.59 20.90
C SER A 75 -2.38 -17.06 21.19
N LYS A 76 -1.52 -17.72 20.40
CA LYS A 76 -1.12 -19.12 20.58
C LYS A 76 0.07 -19.32 21.51
N ARG A 77 0.64 -18.25 22.06
CA ARG A 77 1.90 -18.26 22.81
C ARG A 77 1.74 -17.96 24.31
N GLY A 78 0.52 -18.01 24.83
CA GLY A 78 0.20 -17.64 26.22
C GLY A 78 1.06 -18.38 27.29
N ASP A 79 1.29 -19.68 27.11
CA ASP A 79 2.11 -20.48 28.02
C ASP A 79 3.58 -20.01 28.05
N ILE A 80 4.10 -19.58 26.92
CA ILE A 80 5.45 -19.02 26.80
C ILE A 80 5.55 -17.74 27.66
N TYR A 81 4.61 -16.84 27.50
CA TYR A 81 4.60 -15.58 28.25
C TYR A 81 4.46 -15.82 29.74
N THR A 82 3.58 -16.74 30.13
CA THR A 82 3.40 -17.14 31.55
C THR A 82 4.69 -17.69 32.14
N LYS A 83 5.43 -18.53 31.40
CA LYS A 83 6.73 -19.05 31.81
C LYS A 83 7.73 -17.92 32.14
N TYR A 84 7.86 -16.92 31.26
CA TYR A 84 8.81 -15.83 31.48
C TYR A 84 8.35 -14.84 32.58
N ILE A 85 7.05 -14.65 32.78
CA ILE A 85 6.51 -13.89 33.92
C ILE A 85 6.90 -14.57 35.23
N ASN A 86 6.69 -15.88 35.32
CA ASN A 86 7.04 -16.66 36.53
C ASN A 86 8.56 -16.64 36.77
N GLN A 87 9.38 -16.78 35.74
CA GLN A 87 10.84 -16.66 35.86
C GLN A 87 11.25 -15.32 36.48
N LEU A 88 10.69 -14.19 35.99
CA LEU A 88 11.00 -12.87 36.54
C LEU A 88 10.54 -12.71 37.99
N LEU A 89 9.41 -13.33 38.38
CA LEU A 89 8.94 -13.37 39.77
C LEU A 89 9.88 -14.19 40.66
N ASP A 90 10.27 -15.39 40.23
CA ASP A 90 11.16 -16.29 40.96
C ASP A 90 12.57 -15.70 41.15
N GLU A 91 13.05 -14.96 40.13
CA GLU A 91 14.34 -14.26 40.18
C GLU A 91 14.27 -12.91 40.95
N GLY A 92 13.10 -12.53 41.46
CA GLY A 92 12.90 -11.27 42.17
C GLY A 92 13.05 -10.00 41.27
N LYS A 93 13.00 -10.17 39.94
CA LYS A 93 13.06 -9.09 38.92
C LYS A 93 11.68 -8.55 38.58
N ALA A 94 10.62 -9.19 39.04
CA ALA A 94 9.25 -8.72 39.01
C ALA A 94 8.57 -8.93 40.34
N TYR A 95 7.43 -8.30 40.55
CA TYR A 95 6.69 -8.44 41.83
C TYR A 95 5.19 -8.24 41.60
N LYS A 96 4.41 -8.73 42.59
CA LYS A 96 2.94 -8.56 42.64
C LYS A 96 2.61 -7.17 43.17
N CYS A 97 1.84 -6.42 42.47
CA CYS A 97 1.37 -5.10 42.85
C CYS A 97 -0.14 -5.11 43.06
N TYR A 98 -0.55 -4.81 44.28
CA TYR A 98 -1.95 -4.83 44.72
C TYR A 98 -2.62 -3.44 44.67
N MET A 99 -1.98 -2.44 44.05
CA MET A 99 -2.56 -1.11 43.87
C MET A 99 -3.80 -1.18 43.00
N SER A 100 -4.92 -0.74 43.53
CA SER A 100 -6.18 -0.64 42.80
C SER A 100 -6.09 0.42 41.72
N ARG A 101 -7.03 0.39 40.76
CA ARG A 101 -7.12 1.40 39.71
C ARG A 101 -7.43 2.77 40.31
N ASP A 102 -8.30 2.83 41.27
CA ASP A 102 -8.70 4.10 41.90
C ASP A 102 -7.52 4.75 42.65
N GLU A 103 -6.72 3.95 43.38
CA GLU A 103 -5.50 4.44 44.04
C GLU A 103 -4.48 4.96 43.01
N LEU A 104 -4.30 4.25 41.89
CA LEU A 104 -3.40 4.69 40.84
C LEU A 104 -3.87 5.99 40.18
N ASP A 105 -5.16 6.13 39.96
CA ASP A 105 -5.75 7.35 39.34
C ASP A 105 -5.66 8.52 40.33
N GLN A 106 -5.86 8.32 41.62
CA GLN A 106 -5.62 9.34 42.66
C GLN A 106 -4.16 9.75 42.77
N LEU A 107 -3.23 8.78 42.71
CA LEU A 107 -1.80 9.07 42.70
C LEU A 107 -1.44 9.97 41.49
N ARG A 108 -1.90 9.63 40.32
CA ARG A 108 -1.65 10.40 39.10
C ARG A 108 -2.23 11.80 39.18
N ALA A 109 -3.46 11.94 39.63
CA ALA A 109 -4.11 13.25 39.82
C ALA A 109 -3.32 14.13 40.82
N THR A 110 -2.79 13.54 41.88
CA THR A 110 -1.95 14.26 42.86
C THR A 110 -0.63 14.71 42.23
N GLN A 111 0.02 13.83 41.47
CA GLN A 111 1.27 14.16 40.75
C GLN A 111 1.04 15.28 39.71
N GLU A 112 -0.05 15.21 38.93
CA GLU A 112 -0.42 16.26 37.97
C GLU A 112 -0.67 17.61 38.65
N ALA A 113 -1.37 17.61 39.79
CA ALA A 113 -1.63 18.81 40.58
C ALA A 113 -0.30 19.44 41.08
N ASN A 114 0.69 18.60 41.40
CA ASN A 114 2.03 19.02 41.80
C ASN A 114 2.95 19.37 40.62
N LYS A 115 2.47 19.25 39.37
CA LYS A 115 3.27 19.41 38.13
C LYS A 115 4.40 18.38 37.99
N GLU A 116 4.23 17.22 38.57
CA GLU A 116 5.11 16.06 38.43
C GLU A 116 4.63 15.19 37.26
N THR A 117 5.53 14.42 36.66
CA THR A 117 5.17 13.46 35.63
C THR A 117 4.42 12.29 36.26
N PRO A 118 3.16 11.98 35.85
CA PRO A 118 2.40 10.87 36.40
C PRO A 118 3.10 9.53 36.18
N ARG A 119 3.37 8.82 37.28
CA ARG A 119 4.02 7.50 37.27
C ARG A 119 3.59 6.68 38.48
N TYR A 120 3.84 5.39 38.41
CA TYR A 120 3.70 4.52 39.59
C TYR A 120 4.84 4.80 40.60
N ASP A 121 4.52 4.86 41.88
CA ASP A 121 5.43 5.28 42.95
C ASP A 121 6.28 4.16 43.57
N GLY A 122 6.13 2.91 43.11
CA GLY A 122 6.92 1.77 43.57
C GLY A 122 6.53 1.22 44.94
N ARG A 123 5.41 1.65 45.57
CA ARG A 123 5.04 1.25 46.93
C ARG A 123 4.91 -0.24 47.19
N TYR A 124 4.71 -1.05 46.16
CA TYR A 124 4.65 -2.52 46.28
C TYR A 124 5.95 -3.21 45.83
N ARG A 125 7.00 -2.46 45.47
CA ARG A 125 8.23 -3.04 44.94
C ARG A 125 8.94 -4.01 45.85
N ASP A 126 8.99 -3.70 47.14
CA ASP A 126 9.61 -4.50 48.17
C ASP A 126 8.58 -4.85 49.28
N PHE A 127 7.33 -5.03 48.87
CA PHE A 127 6.22 -5.33 49.77
C PHE A 127 6.32 -6.77 50.29
N ASP A 128 6.45 -6.90 51.63
CA ASP A 128 6.52 -8.14 52.38
C ASP A 128 5.29 -8.37 53.28
N GLY A 129 4.30 -7.47 53.19
CA GLY A 129 3.07 -7.52 54.00
C GLY A 129 2.07 -8.58 53.52
N THR A 130 0.96 -8.69 54.27
CA THR A 130 -0.17 -9.53 53.86
C THR A 130 -0.88 -8.93 52.66
N PRO A 131 -1.09 -9.68 51.56
CA PRO A 131 -1.84 -9.22 50.43
C PRO A 131 -3.25 -8.72 50.81
N PRO A 132 -3.72 -7.59 50.29
CA PRO A 132 -5.09 -7.11 50.51
C PRO A 132 -6.11 -8.15 50.06
N GLU A 133 -7.14 -8.38 50.87
CA GLU A 133 -8.20 -9.34 50.55
C GLU A 133 -9.03 -8.85 49.33
N GLY A 134 -9.32 -9.76 48.41
CA GLY A 134 -10.17 -9.49 47.25
C GLY A 134 -9.51 -8.66 46.11
N ILE A 135 -8.21 -8.38 46.17
CA ILE A 135 -7.48 -7.69 45.12
C ILE A 135 -6.57 -8.67 44.39
N GLU A 136 -6.90 -8.94 43.11
CA GLU A 136 -6.02 -9.69 42.22
C GLU A 136 -4.87 -8.77 41.76
N PRO A 137 -3.60 -9.18 41.98
CA PRO A 137 -2.46 -8.33 41.66
C PRO A 137 -2.18 -8.24 40.17
N VAL A 138 -1.66 -7.10 39.73
CA VAL A 138 -0.91 -7.01 38.47
C VAL A 138 0.55 -7.35 38.73
N ILE A 139 1.25 -7.83 37.70
CA ILE A 139 2.70 -8.08 37.80
C ILE A 139 3.43 -6.88 37.19
N ARG A 140 4.34 -6.32 37.98
CA ARG A 140 5.23 -5.24 37.53
C ARG A 140 6.66 -5.73 37.47
N ILE A 141 7.40 -5.25 36.44
CA ILE A 141 8.84 -5.48 36.35
C ILE A 141 9.57 -4.47 37.24
N LYS A 142 10.68 -4.86 37.85
CA LYS A 142 11.57 -3.95 38.58
C LYS A 142 12.46 -3.21 37.56
N ALA A 143 12.08 -2.00 37.19
CA ALA A 143 12.90 -1.13 36.37
C ALA A 143 14.10 -0.58 37.18
N PRO A 144 15.24 -0.24 36.57
CA PRO A 144 16.31 0.48 37.23
C PRO A 144 15.83 1.81 37.79
N LEU A 145 16.24 2.15 39.03
CA LEU A 145 15.79 3.37 39.71
C LEU A 145 16.64 4.59 39.34
N ASP A 146 17.93 4.39 39.10
CA ASP A 146 18.91 5.44 38.89
C ASP A 146 19.68 5.27 37.58
N GLY A 147 20.22 6.37 37.05
CA GLY A 147 21.04 6.38 35.85
C GLY A 147 20.27 6.70 34.59
N ARG A 148 20.83 6.33 33.44
CA ARG A 148 20.26 6.58 32.11
C ARG A 148 20.26 5.29 31.30
N LEU A 149 19.22 5.14 30.51
CA LEU A 149 19.12 4.11 29.49
C LEU A 149 19.51 4.76 28.15
N GLU A 150 20.56 4.26 27.56
CA GLU A 150 21.08 4.76 26.29
C GLU A 150 21.08 3.65 25.24
N PHE A 151 20.72 4.00 24.00
CA PHE A 151 20.81 3.12 22.85
C PHE A 151 21.00 3.93 21.57
N GLU A 152 21.60 3.29 20.57
CA GLU A 152 21.72 3.85 19.22
C GLU A 152 20.53 3.40 18.37
N ASP A 153 19.80 4.39 17.83
CA ASP A 153 18.75 4.15 16.83
C ASP A 153 19.31 4.42 15.43
N GLY A 154 19.14 3.45 14.52
CA GLY A 154 19.71 3.55 13.18
C GLY A 154 19.16 4.70 12.33
N VAL A 155 18.03 5.30 12.72
CA VAL A 155 17.42 6.46 12.03
C VAL A 155 17.55 7.73 12.86
N LYS A 156 17.19 7.67 14.14
CA LYS A 156 17.15 8.86 15.02
C LYS A 156 18.54 9.23 15.59
N GLY A 157 19.46 8.26 15.66
CA GLY A 157 20.80 8.40 16.28
C GLY A 157 20.76 8.06 17.77
N SER A 158 21.71 8.61 18.53
CA SER A 158 21.84 8.37 19.97
C SER A 158 20.60 8.82 20.74
N MET A 159 20.00 7.88 21.45
CA MET A 159 18.81 8.07 22.28
C MET A 159 19.18 7.88 23.74
N SER A 160 18.69 8.77 24.62
CA SER A 160 18.97 8.74 26.05
C SER A 160 17.71 9.07 26.84
N PHE A 161 17.34 8.19 27.76
CA PHE A 161 16.17 8.31 28.64
C PHE A 161 16.64 8.22 30.08
N ASN A 162 16.17 9.10 30.95
CA ASN A 162 16.40 8.93 32.38
C ASN A 162 15.58 7.72 32.90
N HIS A 163 16.16 6.94 33.81
CA HIS A 163 15.43 5.80 34.41
C HIS A 163 14.18 6.25 35.16
N ASP A 164 14.16 7.47 35.69
CA ASP A 164 12.96 8.03 36.33
C ASP A 164 11.78 8.22 35.35
N GLN A 165 12.01 8.17 34.03
CA GLN A 165 10.97 8.18 33.00
C GLN A 165 10.41 6.80 32.69
N VAL A 166 11.04 5.74 33.21
CA VAL A 166 10.61 4.34 33.01
C VAL A 166 10.29 3.78 34.37
N ASP A 167 9.02 3.90 34.79
CA ASP A 167 8.52 3.33 36.05
C ASP A 167 8.49 1.81 36.04
N ASP A 168 8.21 1.19 37.20
CA ASP A 168 7.90 -0.24 37.28
C ASP A 168 6.59 -0.51 36.54
N PHE A 169 6.66 -0.70 35.25
CA PHE A 169 5.46 -0.87 34.40
C PHE A 169 4.89 -2.28 34.48
N VAL A 170 3.59 -2.40 34.24
CA VAL A 170 2.87 -3.67 34.27
C VAL A 170 3.31 -4.55 33.09
N ILE A 171 3.72 -5.78 33.38
CA ILE A 171 4.04 -6.83 32.41
C ILE A 171 2.93 -7.86 32.27
N ALA A 172 2.10 -8.06 33.31
CA ALA A 172 0.89 -8.88 33.27
C ALA A 172 -0.25 -8.21 34.05
N ARG A 173 -1.44 -8.25 33.49
CA ARG A 173 -2.68 -7.74 34.10
C ARG A 173 -3.17 -8.69 35.17
N SER A 174 -4.14 -8.27 36.03
CA SER A 174 -4.74 -9.09 37.09
C SER A 174 -5.40 -10.37 36.56
N ASN A 175 -5.87 -10.40 35.32
CA ASN A 175 -6.39 -11.61 34.70
C ASN A 175 -5.30 -12.53 34.10
N GLY A 176 -4.02 -12.28 34.40
CA GLY A 176 -2.88 -13.03 33.86
C GLY A 176 -2.43 -12.68 32.46
N ASN A 177 -3.20 -11.89 31.72
CA ASN A 177 -2.84 -11.53 30.34
C ASN A 177 -1.61 -10.61 30.31
N PRO A 178 -0.57 -10.96 29.52
CA PRO A 178 0.62 -10.14 29.39
C PRO A 178 0.33 -8.82 28.66
N THR A 179 1.21 -7.84 28.85
CA THR A 179 1.09 -6.53 28.19
C THR A 179 1.90 -6.47 26.89
N TYR A 180 1.55 -5.53 26.02
CA TYR A 180 2.18 -5.33 24.71
C TYR A 180 3.71 -5.33 24.78
N ASN A 181 4.33 -4.47 25.57
CA ASN A 181 5.79 -4.36 25.62
C ASN A 181 6.47 -5.67 26.03
N PHE A 182 5.82 -6.44 26.91
CA PHE A 182 6.33 -7.71 27.37
C PHE A 182 6.30 -8.77 26.28
N VAL A 183 5.14 -8.98 25.65
CA VAL A 183 5.01 -10.01 24.59
C VAL A 183 5.91 -9.72 23.39
N VAL A 184 6.02 -8.46 22.99
CA VAL A 184 6.89 -8.07 21.86
C VAL A 184 8.36 -8.38 22.17
N ALA A 185 8.85 -8.05 23.36
CA ALA A 185 10.24 -8.34 23.74
C ALA A 185 10.53 -9.86 23.81
N ILE A 186 9.61 -10.64 24.35
CA ILE A 186 9.72 -12.10 24.38
C ILE A 186 9.77 -12.68 22.96
N ASP A 187 8.83 -12.27 22.13
CA ASP A 187 8.73 -12.82 20.77
C ASP A 187 9.91 -12.39 19.91
N ASP A 188 10.31 -11.14 19.94
CA ASP A 188 11.47 -10.66 19.19
C ASP A 188 12.74 -11.44 19.57
N SER A 189 12.94 -11.76 20.87
CA SER A 189 14.05 -12.60 21.32
C SER A 189 13.94 -14.05 20.85
N LEU A 190 12.79 -14.69 21.05
CA LEU A 190 12.60 -16.12 20.72
C LEU A 190 12.54 -16.37 19.21
N MET A 191 12.18 -15.38 18.43
CA MET A 191 12.22 -15.39 16.96
C MET A 191 13.59 -14.96 16.43
N ASN A 192 14.58 -14.69 17.32
CA ASN A 192 15.95 -14.26 17.01
C ASN A 192 16.03 -12.97 16.20
N MET A 193 15.17 -11.98 16.47
CA MET A 193 15.23 -10.70 15.80
C MET A 193 16.55 -9.99 16.07
N THR A 194 17.25 -9.63 15.01
CA THR A 194 18.50 -8.84 15.12
C THR A 194 18.26 -7.37 14.87
N ASP A 195 17.24 -7.04 14.04
CA ASP A 195 16.94 -5.69 13.61
C ASP A 195 15.42 -5.46 13.66
N VAL A 196 15.00 -4.38 14.33
CA VAL A 196 13.61 -4.00 14.54
C VAL A 196 13.33 -2.68 13.85
N LEU A 197 12.76 -2.75 12.63
CA LEU A 197 12.28 -1.57 11.91
C LEU A 197 10.79 -1.38 12.23
N ARG A 198 10.40 -0.19 12.71
CA ARG A 198 9.01 0.12 13.10
C ARG A 198 8.71 1.62 13.08
N GLY A 199 7.44 2.00 13.16
CA GLY A 199 7.05 3.40 13.25
C GLY A 199 7.61 4.10 14.49
N ASP A 200 7.93 5.38 14.38
CA ASP A 200 8.49 6.19 15.48
C ASP A 200 7.47 6.51 16.59
N ASP A 201 6.19 6.20 16.40
CA ASP A 201 5.18 6.17 17.46
C ASP A 201 5.46 5.10 18.53
N HIS A 202 6.32 4.12 18.24
CA HIS A 202 6.81 3.13 19.19
C HIS A 202 8.12 3.51 19.90
N LEU A 203 8.68 4.68 19.64
CA LEU A 203 9.97 5.11 20.20
C LEU A 203 9.96 5.08 21.74
N THR A 204 8.89 5.53 22.37
CA THR A 204 8.71 5.52 23.83
C THR A 204 8.50 4.13 24.44
N ASN A 205 8.25 3.11 23.62
CA ASN A 205 8.17 1.71 24.07
C ASN A 205 9.55 1.05 24.18
N THR A 206 10.54 1.54 23.41
CA THR A 206 11.87 0.95 23.32
C THR A 206 12.58 0.88 24.68
N PRO A 207 12.59 1.92 25.53
CA PRO A 207 13.19 1.83 26.86
C PRO A 207 12.58 0.72 27.73
N LYS A 208 11.26 0.54 27.66
CA LYS A 208 10.56 -0.53 28.41
C LYS A 208 10.95 -1.92 27.92
N GLN A 209 11.08 -2.10 26.60
CA GLN A 209 11.51 -3.37 26.01
C GLN A 209 12.97 -3.67 26.35
N ILE A 210 13.87 -2.67 26.36
CA ILE A 210 15.26 -2.84 26.78
C ILE A 210 15.34 -3.28 28.25
N VAL A 211 14.50 -2.75 29.14
CA VAL A 211 14.40 -3.23 30.52
C VAL A 211 14.04 -4.72 30.58
N ILE A 212 13.09 -5.17 29.72
CA ILE A 212 12.69 -6.59 29.68
C ILE A 212 13.82 -7.46 29.13
N TYR A 213 14.49 -7.06 28.05
CA TYR A 213 15.64 -7.79 27.48
C TYR A 213 16.74 -7.95 28.54
N ASN A 214 17.12 -6.87 29.23
CA ASN A 214 18.13 -6.92 30.30
C ASN A 214 17.70 -7.80 31.47
N ALA A 215 16.45 -7.73 31.92
CA ALA A 215 15.94 -8.52 33.02
C ALA A 215 15.98 -10.02 32.71
N LEU A 216 15.75 -10.43 31.46
CA LEU A 216 15.76 -11.82 31.02
C LEU A 216 17.12 -12.29 30.48
N GLY A 217 18.10 -11.39 30.34
CA GLY A 217 19.41 -11.71 29.77
C GLY A 217 19.34 -11.98 28.25
N PHE A 218 18.41 -11.38 27.57
CA PHE A 218 18.25 -11.49 26.14
C PHE A 218 19.12 -10.46 25.38
N ASP A 219 19.54 -10.79 24.17
CA ASP A 219 20.21 -9.86 23.29
C ASP A 219 19.24 -8.75 22.86
N ILE A 220 19.72 -7.51 22.84
CA ILE A 220 18.95 -6.34 22.42
C ILE A 220 19.11 -6.18 20.92
N PRO A 221 18.01 -6.20 20.13
CA PRO A 221 18.10 -5.97 18.69
C PRO A 221 18.47 -4.52 18.36
N LYS A 222 18.96 -4.26 17.17
CA LYS A 222 19.12 -2.91 16.65
C LYS A 222 17.75 -2.31 16.29
N PHE A 223 17.52 -1.07 16.71
CA PHE A 223 16.26 -0.38 16.47
C PHE A 223 16.40 0.66 15.34
N TYR A 224 15.35 0.78 14.54
CA TYR A 224 15.20 1.78 13.48
C TYR A 224 13.79 2.35 13.54
N HIS A 225 13.63 3.56 14.07
CA HIS A 225 12.33 4.20 14.21
C HIS A 225 12.03 5.09 13.01
N ILE A 226 11.18 4.58 12.14
CA ILE A 226 10.80 5.17 10.85
C ILE A 226 9.77 6.28 11.09
N PRO A 227 10.01 7.53 10.61
CA PRO A 227 9.05 8.62 10.76
C PRO A 227 7.70 8.32 10.11
N MET A 228 6.63 8.88 10.68
CA MET A 228 5.29 8.73 10.14
C MET A 228 5.13 9.32 8.74
N ILE A 229 4.13 8.85 8.00
CA ILE A 229 3.69 9.49 6.76
C ILE A 229 2.68 10.57 7.13
N ASN A 230 2.89 11.77 6.62
CA ASN A 230 1.98 12.90 6.81
C ASN A 230 1.11 13.13 5.56
N ASN A 231 -0.03 13.75 5.75
CA ASN A 231 -0.80 14.32 4.67
C ASN A 231 -0.12 15.62 4.14
N PRO A 232 -0.57 16.20 3.01
CA PRO A 232 0.00 17.42 2.47
C PRO A 232 -0.07 18.63 3.42
N SER A 233 -0.94 18.62 4.42
CA SER A 233 -1.05 19.67 5.45
C SER A 233 -0.08 19.47 6.63
N GLY A 234 0.78 18.45 6.60
CA GLY A 234 1.78 18.16 7.64
C GLY A 234 1.26 17.38 8.84
N LYS A 235 -0.01 16.95 8.84
CA LYS A 235 -0.58 16.11 9.90
C LYS A 235 -0.40 14.63 9.57
N LYS A 236 -0.37 13.76 10.60
CA LYS A 236 -0.34 12.30 10.41
C LYS A 236 -1.46 11.89 9.42
N LEU A 237 -1.07 11.14 8.40
CA LEU A 237 -2.01 10.61 7.41
C LEU A 237 -3.05 9.73 8.10
N SER A 238 -4.32 10.01 7.87
CA SER A 238 -5.45 9.30 8.46
C SER A 238 -6.39 8.76 7.39
N LYS A 239 -7.31 7.87 7.76
CA LYS A 239 -8.34 7.37 6.84
C LYS A 239 -9.18 8.49 6.19
N ARG A 240 -9.35 9.63 6.89
CA ARG A 240 -10.07 10.81 6.37
C ARG A 240 -9.26 11.58 5.31
N ASP A 241 -7.95 11.40 5.29
CA ASP A 241 -7.03 12.05 4.35
C ASP A 241 -6.68 11.15 3.16
N GLY A 242 -7.45 10.07 2.92
CA GLY A 242 -7.19 9.13 1.82
C GLY A 242 -6.20 8.00 2.17
N ALA A 243 -5.87 7.80 3.46
CA ALA A 243 -5.14 6.58 3.86
C ALA A 243 -6.05 5.37 3.69
N MET A 244 -6.03 4.84 2.49
CA MET A 244 -6.78 3.64 2.11
C MET A 244 -6.12 2.38 2.65
N ASN A 245 -6.92 1.32 2.77
CA ASN A 245 -6.39 -0.03 2.89
C ASN A 245 -5.52 -0.37 1.67
N VAL A 246 -4.49 -1.17 1.87
CA VAL A 246 -3.59 -1.60 0.78
C VAL A 246 -4.37 -2.24 -0.37
N MET A 247 -5.39 -3.04 -0.08
CA MET A 247 -6.21 -3.69 -1.10
C MET A 247 -7.13 -2.73 -1.88
N ASP A 248 -7.40 -1.54 -1.32
CA ASP A 248 -8.14 -0.49 -2.05
C ASP A 248 -7.30 0.06 -3.22
N TYR A 249 -5.97 0.13 -3.07
CA TYR A 249 -5.08 0.51 -4.19
C TYR A 249 -5.15 -0.51 -5.32
N LYS A 250 -5.15 -1.82 -5.00
CA LYS A 250 -5.37 -2.87 -6.00
C LYS A 250 -6.69 -2.67 -6.73
N SER A 251 -7.78 -2.46 -5.98
CA SER A 251 -9.12 -2.27 -6.56
C SER A 251 -9.26 -1.01 -7.41
N GLN A 252 -8.45 0.02 -7.13
CA GLN A 252 -8.35 1.24 -7.95
C GLN A 252 -7.43 1.10 -9.16
N GLY A 253 -6.80 -0.06 -9.33
CA GLY A 253 -5.98 -0.37 -10.49
C GLY A 253 -4.53 0.08 -10.39
N TYR A 254 -4.00 0.20 -9.18
CA TYR A 254 -2.56 0.36 -8.99
C TYR A 254 -1.86 -0.99 -9.10
N LEU A 255 -0.67 -0.99 -9.70
CA LEU A 255 0.24 -2.13 -9.74
C LEU A 255 1.02 -2.21 -8.42
N ALA A 256 1.29 -3.42 -7.95
CA ALA A 256 2.01 -3.64 -6.69
C ALA A 256 3.39 -2.96 -6.69
N GLU A 257 4.16 -3.11 -7.77
CA GLU A 257 5.50 -2.50 -7.92
C GLU A 257 5.46 -0.97 -7.93
N ALA A 258 4.41 -0.36 -8.48
CA ALA A 258 4.24 1.09 -8.44
C ALA A 258 4.01 1.58 -7.00
N LEU A 259 3.18 0.86 -6.23
CA LEU A 259 2.94 1.17 -4.83
C LEU A 259 4.20 0.96 -3.99
N LEU A 260 4.94 -0.14 -4.18
CA LEU A 260 6.17 -0.41 -3.44
C LEU A 260 7.26 0.63 -3.76
N ASN A 261 7.43 1.01 -5.02
CA ASN A 261 8.35 2.08 -5.41
C ASN A 261 7.96 3.43 -4.78
N PHE A 262 6.67 3.75 -4.78
CA PHE A 262 6.20 4.96 -4.10
C PHE A 262 6.53 4.92 -2.60
N LEU A 263 6.28 3.80 -1.93
CA LEU A 263 6.49 3.63 -0.50
C LEU A 263 7.96 3.64 -0.12
N VAL A 264 8.86 3.05 -0.91
CA VAL A 264 10.29 3.08 -0.61
C VAL A 264 10.81 4.52 -0.61
N ARG A 265 10.34 5.36 -1.52
CA ARG A 265 10.68 6.79 -1.60
C ARG A 265 10.06 7.65 -0.50
N LEU A 266 9.06 7.16 0.21
CA LEU A 266 8.49 7.86 1.36
C LEU A 266 9.35 7.70 2.61
N GLY A 267 10.52 8.31 2.62
CA GLY A 267 11.43 8.35 3.74
C GLY A 267 12.80 7.77 3.48
N TRP A 268 13.05 7.16 2.32
CA TRP A 268 14.36 6.70 1.88
C TRP A 268 14.67 7.22 0.46
N SER A 269 15.93 7.45 0.15
CA SER A 269 16.37 7.91 -1.17
C SER A 269 17.75 7.36 -1.54
N ASN A 270 17.97 7.19 -2.83
CA ASN A 270 19.26 6.89 -3.42
C ASN A 270 19.57 7.97 -4.47
N GLY A 271 20.13 9.10 -4.04
CA GLY A 271 20.31 10.28 -4.89
C GLY A 271 18.98 10.74 -5.51
N ASP A 272 19.02 11.05 -6.81
CA ASP A 272 17.87 11.57 -7.56
C ASP A 272 17.05 10.46 -8.24
N GLN A 273 17.38 9.18 -8.03
CA GLN A 273 16.65 8.07 -8.63
C GLN A 273 15.22 8.02 -8.09
N GLU A 274 14.26 7.97 -9.02
CA GLU A 274 12.82 7.98 -8.70
C GLU A 274 12.15 6.63 -8.94
N ILE A 275 12.65 5.88 -9.91
CA ILE A 275 12.09 4.59 -10.34
C ILE A 275 13.06 3.49 -9.95
N PHE A 276 12.54 2.46 -9.27
CA PHE A 276 13.30 1.34 -8.76
C PHE A 276 12.60 0.03 -9.07
N SER A 277 13.27 -0.89 -9.72
CA SER A 277 12.82 -2.29 -9.73
C SER A 277 12.95 -2.90 -8.34
N MET A 278 12.32 -4.04 -8.10
CA MET A 278 12.46 -4.75 -6.82
C MET A 278 13.93 -5.17 -6.59
N GLU A 279 14.64 -5.60 -7.64
CA GLU A 279 16.06 -5.96 -7.55
C GLU A 279 16.92 -4.75 -7.16
N GLU A 280 16.63 -3.57 -7.71
CA GLU A 280 17.34 -2.35 -7.33
C GLU A 280 17.04 -1.97 -5.89
N MET A 281 15.77 -2.03 -5.45
CA MET A 281 15.42 -1.79 -4.05
C MET A 281 16.18 -2.75 -3.12
N LEU A 282 16.20 -4.04 -3.42
CA LEU A 282 16.91 -5.06 -2.65
C LEU A 282 18.43 -4.81 -2.58
N SER A 283 19.03 -4.34 -3.67
CA SER A 283 20.47 -4.10 -3.72
C SER A 283 20.90 -2.80 -3.05
N LEU A 284 20.06 -1.76 -3.14
CA LEU A 284 20.43 -0.40 -2.75
C LEU A 284 19.94 -0.01 -1.35
N PHE A 285 18.83 -0.58 -0.88
CA PHE A 285 18.22 -0.18 0.38
C PHE A 285 19.17 -0.31 1.56
N ASP A 286 19.31 0.77 2.35
CA ASP A 286 20.04 0.80 3.61
C ASP A 286 19.21 1.60 4.63
N PRO A 287 18.82 0.99 5.75
CA PRO A 287 17.99 1.66 6.75
C PRO A 287 18.68 2.85 7.43
N SER A 288 20.01 2.93 7.39
CA SER A 288 20.76 4.10 7.91
C SER A 288 20.53 5.36 7.08
N ASN A 289 20.07 5.22 5.83
CA ASN A 289 19.73 6.31 4.92
C ASN A 289 18.26 6.72 4.98
N ILE A 290 17.50 6.19 5.94
CA ILE A 290 16.12 6.64 6.19
C ILE A 290 16.16 8.05 6.76
N ASN A 291 15.34 8.95 6.18
CA ASN A 291 15.24 10.33 6.65
C ASN A 291 14.71 10.40 8.09
N LYS A 292 15.23 11.33 8.88
CA LYS A 292 14.77 11.55 10.26
C LYS A 292 13.40 12.22 10.36
N SER A 293 12.97 12.89 9.29
CA SER A 293 11.72 13.65 9.21
C SER A 293 10.63 12.90 8.47
N SER A 294 9.37 13.15 8.81
CA SER A 294 8.20 12.62 8.14
C SER A 294 8.14 13.05 6.67
N SER A 295 7.65 12.15 5.81
CA SER A 295 7.41 12.42 4.39
C SER A 295 5.93 12.67 4.14
N ALA A 296 5.61 13.57 3.19
CA ALA A 296 4.23 13.84 2.81
C ALA A 296 3.76 12.89 1.71
N TYR A 297 2.54 12.37 1.86
CA TYR A 297 1.85 11.61 0.81
C TYR A 297 1.54 12.51 -0.39
N ASN A 298 1.84 12.04 -1.60
CA ASN A 298 1.57 12.74 -2.84
C ASN A 298 0.91 11.78 -3.85
N GLU A 299 -0.39 11.94 -4.04
CA GLU A 299 -1.19 11.09 -4.92
C GLU A 299 -0.82 11.26 -6.40
N GLU A 300 -0.50 12.48 -6.84
CA GLU A 300 -0.09 12.73 -8.23
C GLU A 300 1.21 11.99 -8.56
N LYS A 301 2.14 11.93 -7.60
CA LYS A 301 3.38 11.16 -7.74
C LYS A 301 3.11 9.66 -7.84
N LEU A 302 2.19 9.13 -7.04
CA LEU A 302 1.80 7.72 -7.11
C LEU A 302 1.13 7.39 -8.45
N LEU A 303 0.22 8.23 -8.93
CA LEU A 303 -0.40 8.07 -10.25
C LEU A 303 0.64 8.10 -11.37
N TRP A 304 1.58 9.04 -11.32
CA TRP A 304 2.67 9.11 -12.28
C TRP A 304 3.53 7.84 -12.31
N LEU A 305 3.90 7.32 -11.15
CA LEU A 305 4.63 6.05 -11.03
C LEU A 305 3.81 4.91 -11.62
N ASN A 306 2.53 4.81 -11.29
CA ASN A 306 1.66 3.75 -11.79
C ASN A 306 1.52 3.78 -13.30
N ALA A 307 1.33 4.96 -13.89
CA ALA A 307 1.33 5.15 -15.34
C ALA A 307 2.66 4.72 -15.98
N HIS A 308 3.79 5.02 -15.34
CA HIS A 308 5.10 4.57 -15.79
C HIS A 308 5.19 3.03 -15.82
N TYR A 309 4.78 2.36 -14.76
CA TYR A 309 4.82 0.89 -14.69
C TYR A 309 3.85 0.24 -15.68
N ILE A 310 2.62 0.75 -15.83
CA ILE A 310 1.65 0.26 -16.83
C ILE A 310 2.22 0.30 -18.24
N LYS A 311 2.93 1.37 -18.61
CA LYS A 311 3.55 1.50 -19.92
C LYS A 311 4.67 0.50 -20.19
N ASN A 312 5.44 0.15 -19.17
CA ASN A 312 6.66 -0.63 -19.30
C ASN A 312 6.50 -2.11 -18.98
N VAL A 313 5.41 -2.53 -18.34
CA VAL A 313 5.15 -3.94 -18.06
C VAL A 313 4.66 -4.67 -19.33
N SER A 314 4.92 -5.97 -19.42
CA SER A 314 4.53 -6.78 -20.58
C SER A 314 3.01 -6.85 -20.74
N ASN A 315 2.55 -6.92 -22.00
CA ASN A 315 1.12 -7.01 -22.31
C ASN A 315 0.50 -8.30 -21.77
N ASP A 316 1.24 -9.41 -21.69
CA ASP A 316 0.77 -10.64 -21.06
C ASP A 316 0.44 -10.43 -19.59
N ARG A 317 1.30 -9.72 -18.88
CA ARG A 317 1.05 -9.38 -17.47
C ARG A 317 -0.13 -8.42 -17.34
N LEU A 318 -0.22 -7.37 -18.16
CA LEU A 318 -1.38 -6.47 -18.15
C LEU A 318 -2.69 -7.23 -18.40
N ALA A 319 -2.71 -8.15 -19.37
CA ALA A 319 -3.87 -8.97 -19.65
C ALA A 319 -4.27 -9.86 -18.45
N ASN A 320 -3.30 -10.36 -17.68
CA ASN A 320 -3.57 -11.13 -16.46
C ASN A 320 -4.11 -10.24 -15.33
N GLU A 321 -3.52 -9.05 -15.10
CA GLU A 321 -4.00 -8.10 -14.10
C GLU A 321 -5.44 -7.62 -14.42
N LEU A 322 -5.76 -7.43 -15.71
CA LEU A 322 -7.08 -7.01 -16.16
C LEU A 322 -8.20 -8.05 -15.89
N LYS A 323 -7.85 -9.32 -15.69
CA LYS A 323 -8.84 -10.35 -15.27
C LYS A 323 -9.51 -10.02 -13.94
N TYR A 324 -8.76 -9.44 -13.00
CA TYR A 324 -9.30 -8.98 -11.72
C TYR A 324 -10.44 -7.96 -11.91
N PHE A 325 -10.40 -7.21 -12.99
CA PHE A 325 -11.42 -6.21 -13.35
C PHE A 325 -12.49 -6.76 -14.32
N ASN A 326 -12.58 -8.07 -14.54
CA ASN A 326 -13.47 -8.69 -15.52
C ASN A 326 -13.26 -8.16 -16.96
N CYS A 327 -12.00 -7.93 -17.34
CA CYS A 327 -11.63 -7.56 -18.71
C CYS A 327 -10.82 -8.69 -19.34
N GLU A 328 -11.53 -9.55 -20.11
CA GLU A 328 -10.96 -10.72 -20.74
C GLU A 328 -10.38 -10.36 -22.12
N ILE A 329 -9.10 -10.00 -22.17
CA ILE A 329 -8.39 -9.67 -23.41
C ILE A 329 -7.32 -10.72 -23.77
N HIS A 330 -7.02 -11.63 -22.87
CA HIS A 330 -5.89 -12.56 -23.00
C HIS A 330 -5.95 -13.42 -24.27
N GLY A 331 -7.13 -13.88 -24.67
CA GLY A 331 -7.35 -14.72 -25.87
C GLY A 331 -7.65 -13.94 -27.15
N HIS A 332 -7.57 -12.61 -27.13
CA HIS A 332 -7.91 -11.81 -28.30
C HIS A 332 -6.76 -11.77 -29.32
N ASP A 333 -7.03 -12.04 -30.60
CA ASP A 333 -6.01 -12.11 -31.67
C ASP A 333 -5.16 -10.85 -31.78
N LYS A 334 -5.76 -9.68 -31.51
CA LYS A 334 -5.09 -8.35 -31.55
C LYS A 334 -4.72 -7.81 -30.18
N LYS A 335 -4.56 -8.68 -29.16
CA LYS A 335 -4.25 -8.31 -27.78
C LYS A 335 -3.10 -7.30 -27.69
N GLU A 336 -2.01 -7.59 -28.36
CA GLU A 336 -0.80 -6.73 -28.32
C GLU A 336 -1.12 -5.31 -28.80
N MET A 337 -1.75 -5.19 -29.96
CA MET A 337 -2.10 -3.89 -30.55
C MET A 337 -3.07 -3.09 -29.68
N ILE A 338 -4.05 -3.76 -29.08
CA ILE A 338 -5.05 -3.12 -28.20
C ILE A 338 -4.38 -2.59 -26.93
N LEU A 339 -3.56 -3.43 -26.28
CA LEU A 339 -2.89 -3.04 -25.05
C LEU A 339 -1.86 -1.94 -25.27
N ASP A 340 -1.05 -2.03 -26.33
CA ASP A 340 -0.07 -0.98 -26.68
C ASP A 340 -0.77 0.36 -26.98
N LEU A 341 -1.93 0.33 -27.65
CA LEU A 341 -2.70 1.52 -27.93
C LEU A 341 -3.30 2.16 -26.66
N CYS A 342 -3.79 1.34 -25.73
CA CYS A 342 -4.53 1.83 -24.57
C CYS A 342 -3.63 2.20 -23.38
N LYS A 343 -2.52 1.46 -23.16
CA LYS A 343 -1.64 1.65 -21.99
C LYS A 343 -0.92 3.01 -21.98
N GLU A 344 -0.70 3.62 -23.17
CA GLU A 344 -0.01 4.92 -23.30
C GLU A 344 -0.73 6.08 -22.59
N ARG A 345 -2.03 5.94 -22.34
CA ARG A 345 -2.87 6.99 -21.77
C ARG A 345 -3.53 6.60 -20.46
N ALA A 346 -3.29 5.40 -19.98
CA ALA A 346 -3.87 4.90 -18.76
C ALA A 346 -2.94 5.16 -17.57
N ASN A 347 -3.47 5.77 -16.51
CA ASN A 347 -2.76 5.92 -15.25
C ASN A 347 -3.05 4.77 -14.29
N THR A 348 -4.18 4.06 -14.48
CA THR A 348 -4.58 2.91 -13.68
C THR A 348 -5.11 1.77 -14.56
N LEU A 349 -5.15 0.55 -14.03
CA LEU A 349 -5.75 -0.60 -14.73
C LEU A 349 -7.26 -0.40 -14.96
N VAL A 350 -7.93 0.36 -14.12
CA VAL A 350 -9.35 0.74 -14.29
C VAL A 350 -9.50 1.65 -15.51
N GLU A 351 -8.61 2.63 -15.67
CA GLU A 351 -8.59 3.48 -16.87
C GLU A 351 -8.22 2.68 -18.12
N LEU A 352 -7.25 1.77 -18.01
CA LEU A 352 -6.87 0.88 -19.10
C LEU A 352 -8.04 0.01 -19.55
N LYS A 353 -8.74 -0.64 -18.62
CA LYS A 353 -9.98 -1.38 -18.92
C LYS A 353 -11.00 -0.51 -19.64
N SER A 354 -11.26 0.69 -19.11
CA SER A 354 -12.24 1.60 -19.69
C SER A 354 -11.86 2.01 -21.13
N ALA A 355 -10.57 2.25 -21.38
CA ALA A 355 -10.06 2.55 -22.72
C ALA A 355 -10.26 1.37 -23.69
N ILE A 356 -9.96 0.15 -23.25
CA ILE A 356 -10.19 -1.07 -24.03
C ILE A 356 -11.68 -1.24 -24.33
N GLU A 357 -12.54 -1.15 -23.32
CA GLU A 357 -13.99 -1.31 -23.50
C GLU A 357 -14.57 -0.26 -24.43
N ASN A 358 -14.11 0.98 -24.38
CA ASN A 358 -14.56 2.06 -25.27
C ASN A 358 -14.21 1.79 -26.74
N ILE A 359 -13.11 1.08 -27.02
CA ILE A 359 -12.76 0.68 -28.38
C ILE A 359 -13.54 -0.58 -28.78
N MET A 360 -13.60 -1.60 -27.92
CA MET A 360 -14.12 -2.91 -28.27
C MET A 360 -15.65 -2.96 -28.33
N LYS A 361 -16.36 -2.24 -27.47
CA LYS A 361 -17.83 -2.20 -27.46
C LYS A 361 -18.36 -1.42 -28.66
N VAL A 362 -19.38 -1.95 -29.31
CA VAL A 362 -20.11 -1.22 -30.35
C VAL A 362 -20.85 -0.05 -29.71
N PRO A 363 -20.67 1.19 -30.19
CA PRO A 363 -21.36 2.33 -29.60
C PRO A 363 -22.87 2.22 -29.77
N THR A 364 -23.60 2.35 -28.68
CA THR A 364 -25.07 2.43 -28.66
C THR A 364 -25.57 3.86 -28.54
N ILE A 365 -24.73 4.76 -28.03
CA ILE A 365 -25.00 6.19 -27.81
C ILE A 365 -23.83 6.98 -28.39
N TYR A 366 -24.11 8.11 -29.00
CA TYR A 366 -23.10 9.00 -29.56
C TYR A 366 -23.03 10.32 -28.80
N ASP A 367 -21.82 10.91 -28.69
CA ASP A 367 -21.60 12.22 -28.05
C ASP A 367 -22.42 13.32 -28.76
N LYS A 368 -23.50 13.74 -28.13
CA LYS A 368 -24.41 14.79 -28.67
C LYS A 368 -23.69 16.10 -29.00
N LYS A 369 -22.77 16.56 -28.14
CA LYS A 369 -21.99 17.79 -28.35
C LYS A 369 -21.04 17.64 -29.53
N GLY A 370 -20.33 16.52 -29.58
CA GLY A 370 -19.44 16.16 -30.67
C GLY A 370 -20.18 16.00 -31.97
N SER A 371 -21.29 15.28 -31.98
CA SER A 371 -22.14 15.11 -33.18
C SER A 371 -22.64 16.45 -33.71
N LYS A 372 -23.18 17.33 -32.85
CA LYS A 372 -23.62 18.68 -33.25
C LYS A 372 -22.48 19.53 -33.84
N LYS A 373 -21.28 19.38 -33.29
CA LYS A 373 -20.11 20.16 -33.72
C LYS A 373 -19.51 19.66 -35.06
N PHE A 374 -19.38 18.34 -35.23
CA PHE A 374 -18.58 17.75 -36.29
C PHE A 374 -19.39 17.07 -37.40
N ILE A 375 -20.65 16.69 -37.17
CA ILE A 375 -21.52 16.11 -38.20
C ILE A 375 -22.28 17.25 -38.90
N LYS A 376 -21.91 17.54 -40.14
CA LYS A 376 -22.49 18.62 -40.99
C LYS A 376 -23.26 17.99 -42.14
N GLU A 377 -23.90 18.84 -42.98
CA GLU A 377 -24.72 18.41 -44.09
C GLU A 377 -24.00 17.44 -45.05
N ASN A 378 -22.76 17.72 -45.38
CA ASN A 378 -21.96 16.90 -46.30
C ASN A 378 -21.23 15.72 -45.63
N THR A 379 -21.35 15.55 -44.32
CA THR A 379 -20.59 14.55 -43.59
C THR A 379 -20.99 13.12 -43.97
N ILE A 380 -22.26 12.86 -44.14
CA ILE A 380 -22.78 11.52 -44.50
C ILE A 380 -22.23 11.10 -45.88
N SER A 381 -22.38 11.94 -46.90
CA SER A 381 -21.87 11.65 -48.23
C SER A 381 -20.33 11.45 -48.25
N MET A 382 -19.61 12.24 -47.46
CA MET A 382 -18.17 12.09 -47.29
C MET A 382 -17.82 10.73 -46.61
N LEU A 383 -18.53 10.32 -45.56
CA LEU A 383 -18.31 9.02 -44.91
C LEU A 383 -18.64 7.86 -45.84
N GLU A 384 -19.68 7.94 -46.66
CA GLU A 384 -20.01 6.93 -47.70
C GLU A 384 -18.89 6.78 -48.72
N LYS A 385 -18.32 7.88 -49.21
CA LYS A 385 -17.14 7.85 -50.09
C LYS A 385 -15.93 7.19 -49.40
N TYR A 386 -15.70 7.51 -48.11
CA TYR A 386 -14.61 6.92 -47.35
C TYR A 386 -14.81 5.43 -47.11
N ILE A 387 -16.03 4.98 -46.83
CA ILE A 387 -16.38 3.57 -46.76
C ILE A 387 -15.97 2.81 -48.02
N ASN A 388 -16.28 3.37 -49.21
CA ASN A 388 -15.89 2.76 -50.48
C ASN A 388 -14.36 2.60 -50.63
N ILE A 389 -13.58 3.57 -50.14
CA ILE A 389 -12.10 3.45 -50.12
C ILE A 389 -11.66 2.31 -49.19
N LEU A 390 -12.26 2.19 -48.02
CA LEU A 390 -11.95 1.09 -47.09
C LEU A 390 -12.35 -0.28 -47.69
N GLU A 391 -13.52 -0.38 -48.34
CA GLU A 391 -13.99 -1.62 -48.98
C GLU A 391 -13.08 -2.06 -50.15
N LEU A 392 -12.64 -1.12 -50.97
CA LEU A 392 -11.74 -1.41 -52.11
C LEU A 392 -10.36 -1.92 -51.67
N ASN A 393 -9.90 -1.55 -50.49
CA ASN A 393 -8.56 -1.89 -49.98
C ASN A 393 -8.59 -2.85 -48.78
N GLN A 394 -9.74 -3.45 -48.47
CA GLN A 394 -9.93 -4.20 -47.20
C GLN A 394 -8.90 -5.32 -46.96
N ASP A 395 -8.41 -5.98 -48.01
CA ASP A 395 -7.49 -7.10 -47.94
C ASP A 395 -6.03 -6.65 -47.67
N THR A 396 -5.75 -5.37 -47.65
CA THR A 396 -4.40 -4.80 -47.46
C THR A 396 -4.32 -3.89 -46.22
N LEU A 397 -5.45 -3.54 -45.62
CA LEU A 397 -5.51 -2.58 -44.50
C LEU A 397 -5.44 -3.31 -43.15
N HIS A 398 -4.25 -3.76 -42.74
CA HIS A 398 -4.05 -4.50 -41.50
C HIS A 398 -3.40 -3.67 -40.39
N LEU A 399 -2.55 -2.72 -40.77
CA LEU A 399 -1.78 -1.88 -39.86
C LEU A 399 -2.22 -0.39 -39.95
N PRO A 400 -1.99 0.40 -38.90
CA PRO A 400 -2.30 1.83 -38.94
C PRO A 400 -1.67 2.58 -40.14
N VAL A 401 -0.46 2.21 -40.54
CA VAL A 401 0.25 2.78 -41.66
C VAL A 401 -0.47 2.52 -43.02
N ASP A 402 -1.04 1.32 -43.18
CA ASP A 402 -1.77 0.96 -44.40
C ASP A 402 -3.02 1.82 -44.55
N ILE A 403 -3.75 2.03 -43.44
CA ILE A 403 -4.94 2.86 -43.37
C ILE A 403 -4.59 4.32 -43.62
N GLU A 404 -3.47 4.80 -43.11
CA GLU A 404 -2.95 6.14 -43.36
C GLU A 404 -2.66 6.38 -44.86
N LEU A 405 -2.05 5.39 -45.51
CA LEU A 405 -1.68 5.46 -46.96
C LEU A 405 -2.89 5.66 -47.86
N VAL A 406 -4.04 5.11 -47.54
CA VAL A 406 -5.27 5.31 -48.37
C VAL A 406 -6.06 6.53 -47.90
N THR A 407 -5.95 6.91 -46.61
CA THR A 407 -6.72 8.03 -46.05
C THR A 407 -6.13 9.39 -46.40
N LYS A 408 -4.81 9.54 -46.42
CA LYS A 408 -4.16 10.82 -46.77
C LYS A 408 -4.51 11.33 -48.20
N PRO A 409 -4.41 10.50 -49.26
CA PRO A 409 -4.87 10.92 -50.61
C PRO A 409 -6.34 11.31 -50.61
N PHE A 410 -7.22 10.53 -49.97
CA PHE A 410 -8.65 10.85 -49.88
C PHE A 410 -8.92 12.23 -49.28
N ILE A 411 -8.18 12.60 -48.20
CA ILE A 411 -8.28 13.93 -47.58
C ILE A 411 -7.90 15.02 -48.57
N VAL A 412 -6.80 14.83 -49.30
CA VAL A 412 -6.30 15.82 -50.29
C VAL A 412 -7.26 15.96 -51.47
N GLU A 413 -7.71 14.86 -52.04
CA GLU A 413 -8.63 14.84 -53.20
C GLU A 413 -9.99 15.47 -52.90
N ASN A 414 -10.46 15.38 -51.67
CA ASN A 414 -11.74 15.95 -51.23
C ASN A 414 -11.58 17.30 -50.52
N GLU A 415 -10.39 17.90 -50.50
CA GLU A 415 -10.07 19.20 -49.89
C GLU A 415 -10.51 19.30 -48.41
N LEU A 416 -10.35 18.19 -47.64
CA LEU A 416 -10.80 18.07 -46.24
C LEU A 416 -9.73 18.54 -45.28
N LYS A 417 -10.17 19.12 -44.14
CA LYS A 417 -9.32 19.27 -42.95
C LYS A 417 -9.42 18.00 -42.09
N PHE A 418 -8.34 17.61 -41.44
CA PHE A 418 -8.29 16.41 -40.56
C PHE A 418 -9.51 16.25 -39.64
N PRO A 419 -9.95 17.26 -38.88
CA PRO A 419 -11.10 17.09 -37.98
C PRO A 419 -12.44 16.84 -38.72
N GLN A 420 -12.56 17.22 -39.98
CA GLN A 420 -13.80 17.04 -40.77
C GLN A 420 -14.03 15.56 -41.11
N LEU A 421 -12.96 14.77 -41.25
CA LEU A 421 -13.04 13.33 -41.50
C LEU A 421 -12.88 12.54 -40.19
N PHE A 422 -11.85 12.85 -39.42
CA PHE A 422 -11.49 12.00 -38.26
C PHE A 422 -12.47 12.09 -37.10
N GLN A 423 -13.08 13.25 -36.85
CA GLN A 423 -14.02 13.34 -35.72
C GLN A 423 -15.33 12.57 -36.02
N PRO A 424 -15.96 12.67 -37.21
CA PRO A 424 -17.07 11.78 -37.52
C PRO A 424 -16.75 10.29 -37.46
N ILE A 425 -15.60 9.86 -37.99
CA ILE A 425 -15.18 8.46 -37.92
C ILE A 425 -14.99 8.05 -36.44
N ARG A 426 -14.30 8.85 -35.65
CA ARG A 426 -14.06 8.56 -34.22
C ARG A 426 -15.36 8.41 -33.48
N ILE A 427 -16.32 9.32 -33.64
CA ILE A 427 -17.66 9.23 -33.04
C ILE A 427 -18.36 7.95 -33.50
N SER A 428 -18.28 7.59 -34.79
CA SER A 428 -18.86 6.33 -35.29
C SER A 428 -18.27 5.09 -34.66
N LEU A 429 -16.93 5.08 -34.47
CA LEU A 429 -16.22 3.89 -34.01
C LEU A 429 -16.33 3.70 -32.49
N THR A 430 -16.32 4.78 -31.70
CA THR A 430 -16.20 4.74 -30.23
C THR A 430 -17.31 5.49 -29.50
N GLY A 431 -18.24 6.11 -30.19
CA GLY A 431 -19.30 6.91 -29.59
C GLY A 431 -18.86 8.31 -29.14
N GLY A 432 -17.55 8.59 -29.01
CA GLY A 432 -17.02 9.83 -28.45
C GLY A 432 -16.09 10.60 -29.37
N THR A 433 -15.69 11.78 -28.92
CA THR A 433 -14.71 12.64 -29.62
C THR A 433 -13.28 12.45 -29.15
N GLN A 434 -13.10 11.79 -28.00
CA GLN A 434 -11.79 11.47 -27.43
C GLN A 434 -11.52 9.97 -27.56
N ALA A 435 -10.54 9.62 -28.36
CA ALA A 435 -10.06 8.26 -28.57
C ALA A 435 -8.62 8.32 -29.11
N PRO A 436 -7.91 7.21 -29.20
CA PRO A 436 -6.64 7.12 -29.90
C PRO A 436 -6.73 7.56 -31.37
N SER A 437 -5.63 7.44 -32.12
CA SER A 437 -5.63 7.71 -33.56
C SER A 437 -6.71 6.90 -34.26
N VAL A 438 -7.41 7.50 -35.20
CA VAL A 438 -8.45 6.81 -36.02
C VAL A 438 -7.84 5.62 -36.77
N TYR A 439 -6.60 5.76 -37.23
CA TYR A 439 -5.88 4.70 -37.93
C TYR A 439 -5.69 3.48 -37.05
N ASP A 440 -5.25 3.71 -35.79
CA ASP A 440 -5.04 2.64 -34.82
C ASP A 440 -6.36 1.96 -34.44
N VAL A 441 -7.42 2.75 -34.23
CA VAL A 441 -8.75 2.20 -33.90
C VAL A 441 -9.30 1.34 -35.05
N ILE A 442 -9.17 1.78 -36.30
CA ILE A 442 -9.59 0.97 -37.47
C ILE A 442 -8.73 -0.29 -37.58
N ALA A 443 -7.42 -0.20 -37.40
CA ALA A 443 -6.53 -1.38 -37.43
C ALA A 443 -6.88 -2.39 -36.33
N VAL A 444 -7.18 -1.94 -35.12
CA VAL A 444 -7.61 -2.79 -33.99
C VAL A 444 -8.96 -3.45 -34.28
N LEU A 445 -9.98 -2.68 -34.67
CA LEU A 445 -11.32 -3.20 -34.95
C LEU A 445 -11.36 -4.08 -36.21
N GLY A 446 -10.49 -3.79 -37.16
CA GLY A 446 -10.55 -4.31 -38.52
C GLY A 446 -11.50 -3.50 -39.39
N VAL A 447 -11.23 -3.55 -40.70
CA VAL A 447 -11.94 -2.74 -41.72
C VAL A 447 -13.43 -3.03 -41.74
N GLN A 448 -13.82 -4.31 -41.72
CA GLN A 448 -15.23 -4.72 -41.80
C GLN A 448 -16.06 -4.23 -40.62
N GLU A 449 -15.57 -4.40 -39.37
CA GLU A 449 -16.25 -3.90 -38.16
C GLU A 449 -16.30 -2.36 -38.17
N SER A 450 -15.23 -1.71 -38.60
CA SER A 450 -15.18 -0.25 -38.72
C SER A 450 -16.22 0.28 -39.69
N ILE A 451 -16.33 -0.32 -40.87
CA ILE A 451 -17.35 0.01 -41.87
C ILE A 451 -18.76 -0.19 -41.31
N LYS A 452 -19.00 -1.32 -40.65
CA LYS A 452 -20.28 -1.63 -39.98
C LYS A 452 -20.66 -0.56 -38.96
N ARG A 453 -19.74 -0.15 -38.11
CA ARG A 453 -19.97 0.91 -37.11
C ARG A 453 -20.26 2.26 -37.76
N ILE A 454 -19.52 2.62 -38.80
CA ILE A 454 -19.76 3.87 -39.54
C ILE A 454 -21.15 3.84 -40.18
N LYS A 455 -21.52 2.76 -40.86
CA LYS A 455 -22.87 2.58 -41.46
C LYS A 455 -23.99 2.67 -40.40
N THR A 456 -23.75 2.06 -39.21
CA THR A 456 -24.71 2.13 -38.10
C THR A 456 -24.86 3.55 -37.56
N ALA A 457 -23.77 4.29 -37.40
CA ALA A 457 -23.82 5.69 -36.96
C ALA A 457 -24.57 6.60 -38.00
N ILE A 458 -24.34 6.38 -39.29
CA ILE A 458 -25.07 7.07 -40.35
C ILE A 458 -26.56 6.76 -40.28
N SER A 459 -26.97 5.47 -40.19
CA SER A 459 -28.37 5.06 -40.14
C SER A 459 -29.15 5.62 -38.96
N LYS A 460 -28.46 5.78 -37.80
CA LYS A 460 -29.00 6.43 -36.60
C LYS A 460 -28.88 7.95 -36.60
N ASN A 461 -28.43 8.56 -37.71
CA ASN A 461 -28.12 9.99 -37.80
C ASN A 461 -27.32 10.52 -36.61
N PHE A 462 -26.41 9.69 -36.07
CA PHE A 462 -25.60 9.98 -34.89
C PHE A 462 -26.41 10.36 -33.62
N ASP A 463 -27.62 9.80 -33.48
CA ASP A 463 -28.60 10.13 -32.45
C ASP A 463 -28.87 11.67 -32.30
N LYS A 464 -28.80 12.39 -33.43
CA LYS A 464 -29.32 13.73 -33.52
C LYS A 464 -30.84 13.61 -33.37
N GLU A 465 -31.37 13.81 -32.13
CA GLU A 465 -32.80 14.08 -31.98
C GLU A 465 -33.13 15.30 -32.85
N GLU A 466 -34.13 15.16 -33.72
CA GLU A 466 -34.81 16.27 -34.33
C GLU A 466 -35.33 17.15 -33.17
N ILE A 467 -34.80 18.38 -33.07
CA ILE A 467 -35.33 19.43 -32.18
C ILE A 467 -36.52 20.04 -32.86
#